data_17d8a18cbb64aa96afed8621dfcfd08c
#
_entry.id   17d8a18cbb64aa96afed8621dfcfd08c
#
_cell.length_a   1.000
_cell.length_b   1.000
_cell.length_c   1.000
_cell.angle_alpha   90.00
_cell.angle_beta   90.00
_cell.angle_gamma   90.00
#
_symmetry.space_group_name_H-M   'P 1'
#
loop_
_entity.id
_entity.type
_entity.pdbx_description
1 polymer ?
#
loop_
_entity_poly.entity_id
_entity_poly.type
_entity_poly.pdbx_seq_one_letter_code
_entity_poly.pdbx_strand_id
1 'polypeptide(L)'
;DLTYVAILKDYGRGVDCTIVKPAGYDPTEFDGSCLDFYQDTTRIKPGVDCAKMITYAKLPGNKYMLNWPGHGNDIYLNLINLTPAERAKELVKAKQQTLRYIYFLQHQLGYKNLGLADDEFPTSDRLALIPYNREGRRLKGVIRFKVQDISKPFDQEFPLYRTGIAVGDYPIDHHHRKNPAAPQHLGFYPIPSFSIPLGALLPVSHSGLVVAEKGISVSNVVNGTTRLQPCVLLIGQAAGVLAALAAQNKKNDARQISVREVQSILLQQKAYLMPYADVNLSTPGFYSIQRIGACGFLRGKGQPNAWANRTWFEPDSTMTVYQFLSQLPALMPVNNQISKWLESAKSEGLLSVGRAVEFIEGIKKLTRKNTNINSSNAQVSSSWTTWGLSNYNPERAITKRELAILLDKIVDPFSTFSVNHLGNYTSP
;
A
#
# COMPACT_ATOMS: atom_id res chain seq x y z
N ASP A 1 -17.76 -5.56 7.79
CA ASP A 1 -17.85 -7.01 7.95
C ASP A 1 -16.73 -7.55 8.84
N LEU A 2 -16.99 -8.66 9.48
CA LEU A 2 -16.03 -9.38 10.30
C LEU A 2 -16.14 -10.90 10.10
N THR A 3 -15.07 -11.60 10.45
CA THR A 3 -15.01 -13.06 10.39
C THR A 3 -14.34 -13.59 11.64
N TYR A 4 -14.95 -14.53 12.35
CA TYR A 4 -14.16 -15.39 13.20
C TYR A 4 -13.43 -16.38 12.30
N VAL A 5 -12.17 -16.09 12.03
CA VAL A 5 -11.31 -16.97 11.27
C VAL A 5 -11.11 -18.25 12.06
N ALA A 6 -11.38 -19.40 11.43
CA ALA A 6 -11.07 -20.70 11.99
C ALA A 6 -9.85 -21.29 11.29
N ILE A 7 -9.05 -22.03 12.01
CA ILE A 7 -8.02 -22.89 11.44
C ILE A 7 -8.53 -24.34 11.51
N LEU A 8 -8.71 -24.92 10.36
CA LEU A 8 -9.04 -26.33 10.23
C LEU A 8 -7.75 -27.14 10.05
N LYS A 9 -7.68 -28.31 10.65
CA LYS A 9 -6.59 -29.27 10.53
C LYS A 9 -7.12 -30.53 9.89
N ASP A 10 -6.38 -31.06 8.93
CA ASP A 10 -6.65 -32.36 8.36
C ASP A 10 -6.09 -33.46 9.27
N TYR A 11 -6.99 -34.18 9.93
CA TYR A 11 -6.65 -35.26 10.85
C TYR A 11 -6.43 -36.61 10.16
N GLY A 12 -6.53 -36.62 8.83
CA GLY A 12 -6.23 -37.79 8.02
C GLY A 12 -7.47 -38.54 7.52
N ARG A 13 -7.25 -39.37 6.52
CA ARG A 13 -8.33 -40.15 5.85
C ARG A 13 -9.00 -41.11 6.83
N GLY A 14 -10.34 -41.08 6.85
CA GLY A 14 -11.15 -41.93 7.72
C GLY A 14 -11.36 -41.44 9.14
N VAL A 15 -10.74 -40.34 9.52
CA VAL A 15 -11.00 -39.69 10.82
C VAL A 15 -12.24 -38.84 10.70
N ASP A 16 -13.19 -38.97 11.63
CA ASP A 16 -14.38 -38.13 11.71
C ASP A 16 -14.20 -37.07 12.80
N CYS A 17 -14.05 -35.82 12.37
CA CYS A 17 -13.87 -34.63 13.22
C CYS A 17 -15.11 -33.73 13.17
N THR A 18 -16.29 -34.28 12.82
CA THR A 18 -17.51 -33.48 12.68
C THR A 18 -17.91 -32.85 14.00
N ILE A 19 -18.32 -31.59 13.93
CA ILE A 19 -18.85 -30.86 15.08
C ILE A 19 -20.34 -31.13 15.25
N VAL A 20 -20.84 -30.89 16.46
CA VAL A 20 -22.28 -30.93 16.73
C VAL A 20 -23.00 -29.88 15.89
N LYS A 21 -24.19 -30.20 15.38
CA LYS A 21 -25.01 -29.30 14.55
C LYS A 21 -25.26 -27.97 15.30
N PRO A 22 -24.75 -26.85 14.77
CA PRO A 22 -24.95 -25.55 15.41
C PRO A 22 -26.42 -25.08 15.32
N ALA A 23 -26.84 -24.31 16.31
CA ALA A 23 -28.18 -23.72 16.32
C ALA A 23 -28.40 -22.81 15.09
N GLY A 24 -29.60 -22.92 14.49
CA GLY A 24 -29.97 -22.13 13.32
C GLY A 24 -29.20 -22.51 12.05
N TYR A 25 -28.62 -23.70 11.95
CA TYR A 25 -27.97 -24.16 10.74
C TYR A 25 -28.97 -24.38 9.60
N ASP A 26 -28.74 -23.69 8.49
CA ASP A 26 -29.44 -23.85 7.23
C ASP A 26 -28.41 -23.92 6.09
N PRO A 27 -28.32 -25.04 5.34
CA PRO A 27 -27.36 -25.18 4.26
C PRO A 27 -27.58 -24.18 3.11
N THR A 28 -28.79 -23.67 2.94
CA THR A 28 -29.09 -22.70 1.87
C THR A 28 -28.39 -21.37 2.07
N GLU A 29 -27.97 -21.00 3.31
CA GLU A 29 -27.13 -19.82 3.56
C GLU A 29 -25.82 -19.87 2.77
N PHE A 30 -25.28 -21.07 2.55
CA PHE A 30 -23.97 -21.32 1.94
C PHE A 30 -24.05 -21.66 0.46
N ASP A 31 -25.25 -21.65 -0.13
CA ASP A 31 -25.42 -21.80 -1.58
C ASP A 31 -24.71 -20.67 -2.32
N GLY A 32 -23.86 -21.04 -3.29
CA GLY A 32 -22.97 -20.11 -3.98
C GLY A 32 -21.64 -19.84 -3.28
N SER A 33 -21.27 -20.59 -2.21
CA SER A 33 -19.93 -20.52 -1.63
C SER A 33 -18.85 -21.10 -2.56
N CYS A 34 -19.18 -22.09 -3.35
CA CYS A 34 -18.30 -22.69 -4.37
C CYS A 34 -19.12 -23.25 -5.54
N LEU A 35 -18.49 -23.55 -6.68
CA LEU A 35 -19.16 -24.00 -7.90
C LEU A 35 -19.95 -25.30 -7.73
N ASP A 36 -19.45 -26.24 -6.92
CA ASP A 36 -20.08 -27.53 -6.72
C ASP A 36 -21.29 -27.45 -5.76
N PHE A 37 -21.51 -26.30 -5.14
CA PHE A 37 -22.68 -25.97 -4.31
C PHE A 37 -23.25 -24.61 -4.71
N TYR A 38 -23.86 -24.55 -5.89
CA TYR A 38 -24.45 -23.37 -6.49
C TYR A 38 -25.76 -23.70 -7.21
N GLN A 39 -26.88 -23.54 -6.51
CA GLN A 39 -28.22 -23.85 -7.01
C GLN A 39 -29.03 -22.58 -7.33
N ASP A 40 -28.92 -21.56 -6.50
CA ASP A 40 -29.60 -20.29 -6.70
C ASP A 40 -28.86 -19.42 -7.70
N THR A 41 -29.28 -19.47 -8.96
CA THR A 41 -28.69 -18.71 -10.07
C THR A 41 -28.93 -17.20 -10.00
N THR A 42 -29.73 -16.71 -9.05
CA THR A 42 -29.87 -15.26 -8.78
C THR A 42 -28.67 -14.70 -8.01
N ARG A 43 -27.91 -15.56 -7.36
CA ARG A 43 -26.65 -15.22 -6.70
C ARG A 43 -25.51 -15.12 -7.69
N ILE A 44 -24.47 -14.39 -7.32
CA ILE A 44 -23.26 -14.30 -8.15
C ILE A 44 -22.59 -15.69 -8.20
N LYS A 45 -22.36 -16.17 -9.42
CA LYS A 45 -21.67 -17.44 -9.65
C LYS A 45 -20.28 -17.43 -9.02
N PRO A 46 -19.93 -18.43 -8.19
CA PRO A 46 -18.58 -18.56 -7.62
C PRO A 46 -17.50 -18.70 -8.69
N GLY A 47 -16.32 -18.17 -8.42
CA GLY A 47 -15.18 -18.25 -9.32
C GLY A 47 -14.34 -19.53 -9.17
N VAL A 48 -14.61 -20.35 -8.15
CA VAL A 48 -13.79 -21.55 -7.81
C VAL A 48 -14.66 -22.71 -7.37
N ASP A 49 -14.17 -23.93 -7.60
CA ASP A 49 -14.74 -25.16 -7.05
C ASP A 49 -14.53 -25.25 -5.52
N CYS A 50 -15.20 -26.23 -4.89
CA CYS A 50 -15.13 -26.37 -3.43
C CYS A 50 -13.75 -26.85 -2.95
N ALA A 51 -13.04 -27.65 -3.72
CA ALA A 51 -11.68 -28.07 -3.40
C ALA A 51 -10.71 -26.88 -3.40
N LYS A 52 -10.82 -26.02 -4.40
CA LYS A 52 -10.03 -24.79 -4.50
C LYS A 52 -10.36 -23.80 -3.37
N MET A 53 -11.65 -23.68 -3.03
CA MET A 53 -12.11 -22.87 -1.90
C MET A 53 -11.48 -23.29 -0.57
N ILE A 54 -11.34 -24.59 -0.32
CA ILE A 54 -10.67 -25.09 0.90
C ILE A 54 -9.16 -24.88 0.82
N THR A 55 -8.54 -25.13 -0.34
CA THR A 55 -7.08 -25.16 -0.46
C THR A 55 -6.43 -23.82 -0.71
N TYR A 56 -7.19 -22.75 -1.03
CA TYR A 56 -6.62 -21.43 -1.35
C TYR A 56 -5.78 -20.86 -0.19
N ALA A 57 -6.15 -21.15 1.04
CA ALA A 57 -5.49 -20.66 2.25
C ALA A 57 -4.84 -21.80 3.05
N LYS A 58 -4.17 -22.73 2.34
CA LYS A 58 -3.40 -23.81 2.94
C LYS A 58 -2.24 -23.25 3.77
N LEU A 59 -2.09 -23.76 4.98
CA LEU A 59 -1.05 -23.44 5.94
C LEU A 59 -0.11 -24.64 6.16
N PRO A 60 1.08 -24.43 6.73
CA PRO A 60 1.93 -25.53 7.19
C PRO A 60 1.21 -26.47 8.16
N GLY A 61 1.65 -27.74 8.28
CA GLY A 61 1.10 -28.69 9.22
C GLY A 61 -0.29 -29.23 8.85
N ASN A 62 -0.59 -29.33 7.56
CA ASN A 62 -1.88 -29.79 7.04
C ASN A 62 -3.08 -29.01 7.56
N LYS A 63 -2.90 -27.70 7.69
CA LYS A 63 -3.94 -26.79 8.16
C LYS A 63 -4.48 -25.91 7.05
N TYR A 64 -5.67 -25.38 7.24
CA TYR A 64 -6.38 -24.52 6.30
C TYR A 64 -7.04 -23.35 7.05
N MET A 65 -6.78 -22.14 6.64
CA MET A 65 -7.45 -20.96 7.20
C MET A 65 -8.83 -20.81 6.56
N LEU A 66 -9.86 -20.76 7.38
CA LEU A 66 -11.23 -20.54 6.94
C LEU A 66 -11.61 -19.07 7.09
N ASN A 67 -11.55 -18.35 5.97
CA ASN A 67 -11.91 -16.93 5.85
C ASN A 67 -12.58 -16.73 4.48
N TRP A 68 -13.86 -17.10 4.36
CA TRP A 68 -14.56 -17.11 3.08
C TRP A 68 -15.69 -16.10 3.04
N PRO A 69 -15.56 -15.00 2.25
CA PRO A 69 -16.55 -13.92 2.20
C PRO A 69 -17.79 -14.25 1.36
N GLY A 70 -17.63 -15.04 0.32
CA GLY A 70 -18.70 -15.40 -0.61
C GLY A 70 -19.60 -16.48 -0.04
N HIS A 71 -20.72 -16.14 0.61
CA HIS A 71 -21.64 -17.10 1.23
C HIS A 71 -20.97 -18.09 2.20
N GLY A 72 -19.94 -17.64 2.93
CA GLY A 72 -19.18 -18.44 3.90
C GLY A 72 -19.34 -17.95 5.32
N ASN A 73 -18.21 -17.82 6.02
CA ASN A 73 -18.19 -17.47 7.44
C ASN A 73 -18.10 -15.95 7.73
N ASP A 74 -18.17 -15.09 6.73
CA ASP A 74 -18.31 -13.63 6.95
C ASP A 74 -19.70 -13.29 7.48
N ILE A 75 -19.74 -12.32 8.38
CA ILE A 75 -20.98 -11.78 8.93
C ILE A 75 -20.91 -10.26 9.03
N TYR A 76 -22.01 -9.57 8.70
CA TYR A 76 -22.17 -8.16 8.98
C TYR A 76 -22.66 -7.92 10.39
N LEU A 77 -21.89 -7.23 11.20
CA LEU A 77 -22.27 -6.79 12.56
C LEU A 77 -21.76 -5.37 12.79
N ASN A 78 -22.64 -4.51 13.29
CA ASN A 78 -22.24 -3.18 13.75
C ASN A 78 -21.85 -3.23 15.23
N LEU A 79 -20.54 -3.28 15.50
CA LEU A 79 -19.99 -3.32 16.86
C LEU A 79 -19.60 -1.94 17.41
N ILE A 80 -19.77 -0.87 16.64
CA ILE A 80 -19.18 0.45 16.94
C ILE A 80 -20.04 1.01 18.07
N ASN A 81 -20.82 1.34 18.49
CA ASN A 81 -21.52 2.03 19.58
C ASN A 81 -22.14 1.07 20.61
N LEU A 82 -21.69 -0.18 20.64
CA LEU A 82 -22.18 -1.17 21.59
C LEU A 82 -21.41 -1.11 22.90
N THR A 83 -22.11 -1.36 24.00
CA THR A 83 -21.50 -1.66 25.29
C THR A 83 -20.70 -2.97 25.23
N PRO A 84 -19.76 -3.22 26.14
CA PRO A 84 -19.04 -4.49 26.20
C PRO A 84 -19.96 -5.72 26.23
N ALA A 85 -21.05 -5.67 26.98
CA ALA A 85 -22.01 -6.77 27.12
C ALA A 85 -22.79 -7.02 25.81
N GLU A 86 -23.26 -5.97 25.16
CA GLU A 86 -23.92 -6.07 23.85
C GLU A 86 -22.96 -6.59 22.79
N ARG A 87 -21.72 -6.08 22.77
CA ARG A 87 -20.68 -6.56 21.84
C ARG A 87 -20.40 -8.05 22.04
N ALA A 88 -20.30 -8.53 23.29
CA ALA A 88 -20.11 -9.94 23.58
C ALA A 88 -21.23 -10.80 22.98
N LYS A 89 -22.50 -10.37 23.12
CA LYS A 89 -23.64 -11.06 22.50
C LYS A 89 -23.58 -11.11 20.98
N GLU A 90 -23.21 -10.00 20.34
CA GLU A 90 -23.05 -9.96 18.87
C GLU A 90 -21.89 -10.84 18.40
N LEU A 91 -20.79 -10.90 19.15
CA LEU A 91 -19.65 -11.75 18.81
C LEU A 91 -19.97 -13.25 18.90
N VAL A 92 -20.90 -13.66 19.76
CA VAL A 92 -21.40 -15.03 19.77
C VAL A 92 -22.07 -15.38 18.42
N LYS A 93 -22.84 -14.46 17.83
CA LYS A 93 -23.44 -14.68 16.49
C LYS A 93 -22.38 -14.91 15.43
N ALA A 94 -21.27 -14.18 15.49
CA ALA A 94 -20.16 -14.34 14.56
C ALA A 94 -19.46 -15.71 14.71
N LYS A 95 -19.26 -16.18 15.95
CA LYS A 95 -18.75 -17.53 16.21
C LYS A 95 -19.71 -18.60 15.67
N GLN A 96 -21.01 -18.43 15.91
CA GLN A 96 -22.03 -19.36 15.39
C GLN A 96 -22.04 -19.40 13.85
N GLN A 97 -21.84 -18.28 13.16
CA GLN A 97 -21.73 -18.26 11.71
C GLN A 97 -20.56 -19.11 11.22
N THR A 98 -19.39 -18.98 11.85
CA THR A 98 -18.23 -19.80 11.50
C THR A 98 -18.47 -21.29 11.79
N LEU A 99 -19.07 -21.62 12.92
CA LEU A 99 -19.40 -23.02 13.24
C LEU A 99 -20.42 -23.62 12.26
N ARG A 100 -21.46 -22.86 11.87
CA ARG A 100 -22.42 -23.31 10.84
C ARG A 100 -21.73 -23.58 9.50
N TYR A 101 -20.77 -22.72 9.12
CA TYR A 101 -20.02 -22.93 7.90
C TYR A 101 -19.10 -24.16 7.99
N ILE A 102 -18.45 -24.40 9.11
CA ILE A 102 -17.66 -25.63 9.34
C ILE A 102 -18.55 -26.87 9.25
N TYR A 103 -19.73 -26.84 9.89
CA TYR A 103 -20.68 -27.93 9.80
C TYR A 103 -21.13 -28.18 8.34
N PHE A 104 -21.37 -27.13 7.57
CA PHE A 104 -21.66 -27.21 6.13
C PHE A 104 -20.52 -27.90 5.36
N LEU A 105 -19.27 -27.50 5.58
CA LEU A 105 -18.10 -28.13 4.92
C LEU A 105 -18.03 -29.62 5.22
N GLN A 106 -18.30 -30.00 6.46
CA GLN A 106 -18.21 -31.38 6.92
C GLN A 106 -19.37 -32.26 6.42
N HIS A 107 -20.61 -31.76 6.40
CA HIS A 107 -21.80 -32.55 6.14
C HIS A 107 -22.36 -32.40 4.73
N GLN A 108 -22.25 -31.24 4.09
CA GLN A 108 -22.71 -31.03 2.71
C GLN A 108 -21.60 -31.30 1.69
N LEU A 109 -20.37 -30.88 1.99
CA LEU A 109 -19.24 -31.05 1.09
C LEU A 109 -18.39 -32.30 1.41
N GLY A 110 -18.67 -33.00 2.51
CA GLY A 110 -18.05 -34.28 2.87
C GLY A 110 -16.65 -34.20 3.50
N TYR A 111 -16.17 -33.00 3.88
CA TYR A 111 -14.84 -32.79 4.51
C TYR A 111 -14.84 -33.18 6.00
N LYS A 112 -15.28 -34.39 6.35
CA LYS A 112 -15.40 -34.86 7.74
C LYS A 112 -14.07 -34.93 8.49
N ASN A 113 -12.96 -35.11 7.78
CA ASN A 113 -11.61 -35.15 8.31
C ASN A 113 -11.03 -33.76 8.63
N LEU A 114 -11.68 -32.67 8.22
CA LEU A 114 -11.28 -31.30 8.55
C LEU A 114 -11.98 -30.86 9.86
N GLY A 115 -11.26 -30.84 10.97
CA GLY A 115 -11.74 -30.37 12.25
C GLY A 115 -11.07 -29.08 12.70
N LEU A 116 -11.63 -28.43 13.72
CA LEU A 116 -10.96 -27.27 14.35
C LEU A 116 -9.60 -27.71 14.89
N ALA A 117 -8.54 -26.97 14.51
CA ALA A 117 -7.19 -27.25 14.97
C ALA A 117 -7.10 -27.12 16.52
N ASP A 118 -6.46 -28.09 17.13
CA ASP A 118 -6.34 -28.19 18.59
C ASP A 118 -5.10 -27.50 19.16
N ASP A 119 -4.24 -27.01 18.27
CA ASP A 119 -2.93 -26.45 18.57
C ASP A 119 -2.74 -25.00 18.04
N GLU A 120 -3.84 -24.28 17.73
CA GLU A 120 -3.74 -22.92 17.21
C GLU A 120 -4.16 -21.84 18.23
N PHE A 121 -5.32 -21.99 18.84
CA PHE A 121 -5.86 -20.98 19.74
C PHE A 121 -6.01 -21.50 21.17
N PRO A 122 -5.60 -20.72 22.19
CA PRO A 122 -5.66 -21.13 23.59
C PRO A 122 -7.08 -20.97 24.18
N THR A 123 -8.11 -21.22 23.38
CA THR A 123 -9.53 -21.06 23.72
C THR A 123 -10.20 -22.43 23.77
N SER A 124 -11.16 -22.60 24.68
CA SER A 124 -11.91 -23.86 24.81
C SER A 124 -12.72 -24.22 23.57
N ASP A 125 -13.14 -23.21 22.80
CA ASP A 125 -13.88 -23.39 21.55
C ASP A 125 -12.98 -23.48 20.31
N ARG A 126 -11.64 -23.44 20.47
CA ARG A 126 -10.63 -23.48 19.40
C ARG A 126 -10.82 -22.41 18.34
N LEU A 127 -11.46 -21.29 18.67
CA LEU A 127 -11.57 -20.11 17.82
C LEU A 127 -10.71 -18.99 18.37
N ALA A 128 -10.36 -18.02 17.52
CA ALA A 128 -9.57 -16.85 17.90
C ALA A 128 -10.23 -16.08 19.06
N LEU A 129 -9.43 -15.42 19.91
CA LEU A 129 -9.93 -14.57 21.00
C LEU A 129 -10.80 -13.42 20.49
N ILE A 130 -10.43 -12.87 19.33
CA ILE A 130 -11.16 -11.76 18.66
C ILE A 130 -11.37 -12.11 17.18
N PRO A 131 -12.45 -11.60 16.56
CA PRO A 131 -12.65 -11.78 15.13
C PRO A 131 -11.68 -10.91 14.30
N TYR A 132 -11.47 -11.27 13.06
CA TYR A 132 -10.88 -10.39 12.07
C TYR A 132 -11.89 -9.31 11.68
N ASN A 133 -11.64 -8.09 12.13
CA ASN A 133 -12.41 -6.92 11.77
C ASN A 133 -11.76 -6.22 10.57
N ARG A 134 -12.49 -6.11 9.47
CA ARG A 134 -12.00 -5.39 8.28
C ARG A 134 -12.12 -3.89 8.42
N GLU A 135 -13.12 -3.46 9.17
CA GLU A 135 -13.47 -2.05 9.29
C GLU A 135 -13.77 -1.69 10.74
N GLY A 136 -13.50 -0.43 11.08
CA GLY A 136 -13.75 0.13 12.40
C GLY A 136 -13.81 1.65 12.34
N ARG A 137 -13.65 2.29 13.49
CA ARG A 137 -13.46 3.73 13.56
C ARG A 137 -12.13 4.10 12.93
N ARG A 138 -12.14 5.16 12.15
CA ARG A 138 -10.94 5.71 11.49
C ARG A 138 -10.64 7.09 12.03
N LEU A 139 -9.34 7.41 12.05
CA LEU A 139 -8.84 8.69 12.47
C LEU A 139 -9.43 9.84 11.64
N LYS A 140 -9.71 10.97 12.27
CA LYS A 140 -9.80 12.27 11.59
C LYS A 140 -8.37 12.84 11.55
N GLY A 141 -7.65 12.49 10.49
CA GLY A 141 -6.24 12.84 10.32
C GLY A 141 -6.03 14.13 9.55
N VAL A 142 -4.78 14.61 9.59
CA VAL A 142 -4.31 15.78 8.82
C VAL A 142 -4.60 15.60 7.34
N ILE A 143 -4.44 14.37 6.84
CA ILE A 143 -4.87 13.96 5.51
C ILE A 143 -5.93 12.87 5.66
N ARG A 144 -7.03 13.01 4.92
CA ARG A 144 -7.98 11.92 4.67
C ARG A 144 -7.71 11.36 3.28
N PHE A 145 -7.06 10.21 3.21
CA PHE A 145 -6.70 9.57 1.96
C PHE A 145 -7.94 8.99 1.28
N LYS A 146 -8.22 9.43 0.06
CA LYS A 146 -9.47 9.19 -0.68
C LYS A 146 -9.22 8.39 -1.95
N VAL A 147 -10.28 7.88 -2.58
CA VAL A 147 -10.18 7.09 -3.81
C VAL A 147 -9.59 7.90 -4.97
N GLN A 148 -9.86 9.20 -5.03
CA GLN A 148 -9.26 10.11 -6.02
C GLN A 148 -7.74 10.12 -5.91
N ASP A 149 -7.22 10.07 -4.68
CA ASP A 149 -5.78 10.13 -4.42
C ASP A 149 -5.06 8.84 -4.84
N ILE A 150 -5.73 7.68 -4.80
CA ILE A 150 -5.13 6.40 -5.19
C ILE A 150 -5.39 6.02 -6.65
N SER A 151 -6.51 6.45 -7.23
CA SER A 151 -6.82 6.14 -8.63
C SER A 151 -5.95 6.93 -9.61
N LYS A 152 -5.54 8.13 -9.22
CA LYS A 152 -4.67 9.03 -10.01
C LYS A 152 -3.55 9.59 -9.13
N PRO A 153 -2.57 8.76 -8.74
CA PRO A 153 -1.60 9.10 -7.68
C PRO A 153 -0.70 10.30 -7.99
N PHE A 154 -0.64 10.77 -9.25
CA PHE A 154 0.14 11.94 -9.63
C PHE A 154 -0.70 13.14 -10.12
N ASP A 155 -2.03 12.96 -10.23
CA ASP A 155 -2.99 13.99 -10.62
C ASP A 155 -3.93 14.35 -9.46
N GLN A 156 -3.37 14.39 -8.26
CA GLN A 156 -4.07 14.69 -7.01
C GLN A 156 -4.24 16.20 -6.82
N GLU A 157 -5.23 16.60 -6.02
CA GLU A 157 -5.41 17.99 -5.56
C GLU A 157 -4.15 18.50 -4.85
N PHE A 158 -3.55 17.65 -4.00
CA PHE A 158 -2.28 17.89 -3.32
C PHE A 158 -1.27 16.82 -3.70
N PRO A 159 0.02 17.13 -3.83
CA PRO A 159 1.05 16.16 -4.21
C PRO A 159 1.38 15.17 -3.07
N LEU A 160 0.39 14.42 -2.59
CA LEU A 160 0.50 13.51 -1.44
C LEU A 160 1.54 12.42 -1.63
N TYR A 161 1.85 12.03 -2.87
CA TYR A 161 2.92 11.08 -3.20
C TYR A 161 4.29 11.51 -2.65
N ARG A 162 4.51 12.83 -2.45
CA ARG A 162 5.74 13.33 -1.82
C ARG A 162 5.83 13.00 -0.33
N THR A 163 4.73 12.62 0.29
CA THR A 163 4.66 12.28 1.71
C THR A 163 4.47 10.79 1.96
N GLY A 164 4.67 9.97 0.93
CA GLY A 164 4.51 8.52 1.00
C GLY A 164 5.45 7.86 2.01
N ILE A 165 4.89 6.97 2.86
CA ILE A 165 5.62 6.26 3.94
C ILE A 165 5.41 4.75 3.92
N ALA A 166 4.52 4.26 3.11
CA ALA A 166 4.20 2.86 2.93
C ALA A 166 3.60 2.66 1.55
N VAL A 167 3.72 1.47 0.98
CA VAL A 167 3.19 1.14 -0.33
C VAL A 167 2.12 0.06 -0.25
N GLY A 168 1.17 0.07 -1.19
CA GLY A 168 0.13 -0.93 -1.32
C GLY A 168 -0.18 -1.22 -2.78
N ASP A 169 -0.63 -2.43 -3.08
CA ASP A 169 -0.89 -2.93 -4.43
C ASP A 169 -2.21 -3.68 -4.58
N TYR A 170 -2.97 -3.81 -3.50
CA TYR A 170 -4.21 -4.55 -3.49
C TYR A 170 -5.36 -3.71 -4.08
N PRO A 171 -6.32 -4.31 -4.83
CA PRO A 171 -7.48 -3.59 -5.33
C PRO A 171 -8.42 -3.17 -4.19
N ILE A 172 -9.38 -2.30 -4.51
CA ILE A 172 -10.42 -1.94 -3.55
C ILE A 172 -11.35 -3.13 -3.37
N ASP A 173 -11.33 -3.71 -2.17
CA ASP A 173 -12.11 -4.89 -1.80
C ASP A 173 -12.99 -4.60 -0.59
N HIS A 174 -14.30 -4.73 -0.78
CA HIS A 174 -15.32 -4.53 0.24
C HIS A 174 -16.31 -5.69 0.29
N HIS A 175 -16.76 -6.03 1.50
CA HIS A 175 -17.66 -7.15 1.77
C HIS A 175 -19.00 -6.64 2.33
N HIS A 176 -19.77 -5.91 1.52
CA HIS A 176 -21.00 -5.24 1.98
C HIS A 176 -22.29 -5.98 1.70
N ARG A 177 -22.26 -7.11 1.00
CA ARG A 177 -23.45 -7.76 0.43
C ARG A 177 -24.55 -8.09 1.44
N LYS A 178 -24.21 -8.34 2.69
CA LYS A 178 -25.17 -8.68 3.76
C LYS A 178 -25.73 -7.46 4.51
N ASN A 179 -25.35 -6.24 4.12
CA ASN A 179 -25.85 -5.01 4.70
C ASN A 179 -26.75 -4.26 3.71
N PRO A 180 -28.07 -4.27 3.87
CA PRO A 180 -28.99 -3.58 2.95
C PRO A 180 -28.78 -2.06 2.89
N ALA A 181 -28.25 -1.45 3.96
CA ALA A 181 -27.94 -0.03 4.03
C ALA A 181 -26.54 0.35 3.50
N ALA A 182 -25.75 -0.64 3.05
CA ALA A 182 -24.41 -0.37 2.53
C ALA A 182 -24.49 0.31 1.16
N PRO A 183 -23.52 1.16 0.82
CA PRO A 183 -23.38 1.67 -0.54
C PRO A 183 -23.12 0.52 -1.52
N GLN A 184 -23.34 0.79 -2.81
CA GLN A 184 -23.13 -0.19 -3.85
C GLN A 184 -21.74 -0.83 -3.73
N HIS A 185 -21.66 -2.14 -3.92
CA HIS A 185 -20.41 -2.90 -3.87
C HIS A 185 -19.48 -2.49 -5.01
N LEU A 186 -18.25 -2.10 -4.64
CA LEU A 186 -17.18 -1.73 -5.56
C LEU A 186 -16.19 -2.91 -5.78
N GLY A 187 -16.69 -4.12 -6.04
CA GLY A 187 -15.86 -5.31 -6.11
C GLY A 187 -14.64 -5.14 -7.01
N PHE A 188 -13.45 -5.21 -6.43
CA PHE A 188 -12.17 -5.11 -7.11
C PHE A 188 -12.06 -3.92 -8.08
N TYR A 189 -12.56 -2.74 -7.66
CA TYR A 189 -12.43 -1.52 -8.44
C TYR A 189 -10.96 -1.28 -8.81
N PRO A 190 -10.65 -1.08 -10.11
CA PRO A 190 -9.27 -1.00 -10.60
C PRO A 190 -8.59 0.28 -10.12
N ILE A 191 -7.43 0.11 -9.50
CA ILE A 191 -6.52 1.18 -9.10
C ILE A 191 -5.09 0.74 -9.43
N PRO A 192 -4.14 1.67 -9.65
CA PRO A 192 -2.72 1.32 -9.66
C PRO A 192 -2.23 0.99 -8.24
N SER A 193 -1.00 0.52 -8.11
CA SER A 193 -0.33 0.52 -6.81
C SER A 193 -0.11 1.96 -6.33
N PHE A 194 -0.03 2.16 -5.02
CA PHE A 194 -0.09 3.48 -4.39
C PHE A 194 0.86 3.63 -3.22
N SER A 195 1.09 4.88 -2.81
CA SER A 195 1.82 5.22 -1.57
C SER A 195 0.87 5.87 -0.58
N ILE A 196 0.98 5.50 0.70
CA ILE A 196 0.18 6.05 1.79
C ILE A 196 0.84 7.32 2.32
N PRO A 197 0.12 8.46 2.43
CA PRO A 197 0.67 9.70 2.91
C PRO A 197 0.85 9.70 4.44
N LEU A 198 1.95 10.27 4.94
CA LEU A 198 2.26 10.38 6.36
C LEU A 198 1.13 11.05 7.17
N GLY A 199 0.51 12.08 6.62
CA GLY A 199 -0.57 12.83 7.27
C GLY A 199 -1.82 11.99 7.59
N ALA A 200 -1.95 10.79 7.00
CA ALA A 200 -3.03 9.86 7.35
C ALA A 200 -2.86 9.21 8.73
N LEU A 201 -1.65 9.25 9.31
CA LEU A 201 -1.33 8.68 10.62
C LEU A 201 -1.48 9.72 11.76
N LEU A 202 -1.60 11.00 11.42
CA LEU A 202 -1.52 12.14 12.35
C LEU A 202 -2.91 12.70 12.64
N PRO A 203 -3.36 12.77 13.91
CA PRO A 203 -4.61 13.41 14.28
C PRO A 203 -4.63 14.91 13.98
N VAL A 204 -5.80 15.44 13.59
CA VAL A 204 -5.98 16.91 13.47
C VAL A 204 -5.92 17.59 14.83
N SER A 205 -6.56 17.01 15.86
CA SER A 205 -6.88 17.69 17.11
C SER A 205 -6.09 17.23 18.33
N HIS A 206 -5.31 16.15 18.23
CA HIS A 206 -4.57 15.57 19.37
C HIS A 206 -3.07 15.56 19.05
N SER A 207 -2.27 16.06 19.97
CA SER A 207 -0.83 15.86 19.99
C SER A 207 -0.47 14.57 20.74
N GLY A 208 0.76 14.11 20.65
CA GLY A 208 1.25 12.93 21.38
C GLY A 208 0.64 11.59 20.93
N LEU A 209 -0.07 11.57 19.81
CA LEU A 209 -0.71 10.37 19.25
C LEU A 209 -0.32 10.16 17.80
N VAL A 210 0.07 8.95 17.46
CA VAL A 210 0.23 8.44 16.08
C VAL A 210 -0.67 7.22 15.93
N VAL A 211 -1.45 7.18 14.87
CA VAL A 211 -2.37 6.06 14.60
C VAL A 211 -1.80 5.19 13.48
N ALA A 212 -1.80 3.89 13.69
CA ALA A 212 -1.35 2.90 12.73
C ALA A 212 -2.48 1.97 12.32
N GLU A 213 -2.16 0.98 11.51
CA GLU A 213 -3.01 -0.14 11.12
C GLU A 213 -4.27 0.33 10.35
N LYS A 214 -5.38 -0.37 10.48
CA LYS A 214 -6.66 -0.05 9.82
C LYS A 214 -7.33 1.23 10.33
N GLY A 215 -6.85 1.77 11.47
CA GLY A 215 -7.37 2.97 12.11
C GLY A 215 -6.92 4.29 11.49
N ILE A 216 -6.04 4.29 10.51
CA ILE A 216 -5.53 5.51 9.86
C ILE A 216 -6.65 6.30 9.15
N SER A 217 -6.36 7.55 8.81
CA SER A 217 -7.32 8.47 8.19
C SER A 217 -7.49 8.20 6.69
N VAL A 218 -8.37 7.25 6.39
CA VAL A 218 -8.77 6.90 5.02
C VAL A 218 -10.29 6.96 4.85
N SER A 219 -10.76 7.08 3.61
CA SER A 219 -12.20 6.89 3.33
C SER A 219 -12.58 5.42 3.50
N ASN A 220 -13.88 5.13 3.63
CA ASN A 220 -14.37 3.76 3.67
C ASN A 220 -13.90 2.97 2.45
N VAL A 221 -14.00 3.56 1.25
CA VAL A 221 -13.57 2.93 -0.01
C VAL A 221 -12.08 2.57 0.02
N VAL A 222 -11.22 3.51 0.44
CA VAL A 222 -9.77 3.30 0.48
C VAL A 222 -9.37 2.30 1.57
N ASN A 223 -10.13 2.18 2.66
CA ASN A 223 -9.88 1.14 3.66
C ASN A 223 -9.91 -0.26 3.03
N GLY A 224 -10.73 -0.49 1.99
CA GLY A 224 -10.79 -1.77 1.29
C GLY A 224 -9.44 -2.24 0.71
N THR A 225 -8.51 -1.34 0.47
CA THR A 225 -7.17 -1.66 -0.03
C THR A 225 -6.08 -1.50 1.03
N THR A 226 -6.15 -0.48 1.89
CA THR A 226 -5.07 -0.20 2.87
C THR A 226 -5.08 -1.13 4.08
N ARG A 227 -6.16 -1.88 4.31
CA ARG A 227 -6.34 -2.81 5.45
C ARG A 227 -5.62 -4.15 5.30
N LEU A 228 -5.00 -4.43 4.16
CA LEU A 228 -4.31 -5.70 3.92
C LEU A 228 -3.02 -5.79 4.75
N GLN A 229 -2.73 -6.98 5.26
CA GLN A 229 -1.64 -7.20 6.21
C GLN A 229 -0.28 -6.67 5.74
N PRO A 230 0.20 -6.88 4.51
CA PRO A 230 1.47 -6.32 4.08
C PRO A 230 1.50 -4.79 4.19
N CYS A 231 0.43 -4.13 3.78
CA CYS A 231 0.29 -2.68 3.86
C CYS A 231 0.25 -2.20 5.33
N VAL A 232 -0.51 -2.90 6.19
CA VAL A 232 -0.63 -2.63 7.62
C VAL A 232 0.71 -2.74 8.34
N LEU A 233 1.54 -3.74 8.00
CA LEU A 233 2.89 -3.88 8.56
C LEU A 233 3.79 -2.69 8.20
N LEU A 234 3.76 -2.24 6.95
CA LEU A 234 4.52 -1.06 6.50
C LEU A 234 4.02 0.23 7.17
N ILE A 235 2.71 0.38 7.35
CA ILE A 235 2.12 1.49 8.12
C ILE A 235 2.63 1.46 9.57
N GLY A 236 2.69 0.28 10.18
CA GLY A 236 3.20 0.07 11.54
C GLY A 236 4.67 0.47 11.67
N GLN A 237 5.50 0.07 10.69
CA GLN A 237 6.91 0.49 10.62
C GLN A 237 7.04 2.03 10.57
N ALA A 238 6.28 2.67 9.69
CA ALA A 238 6.31 4.12 9.55
C ALA A 238 5.82 4.85 10.81
N ALA A 239 4.76 4.35 11.44
CA ALA A 239 4.25 4.88 12.69
C ALA A 239 5.28 4.77 13.83
N GLY A 240 5.98 3.64 13.91
CA GLY A 240 7.07 3.43 14.86
C GLY A 240 8.23 4.39 14.66
N VAL A 241 8.68 4.57 13.41
CA VAL A 241 9.74 5.55 13.07
C VAL A 241 9.31 6.97 13.46
N LEU A 242 8.09 7.37 13.10
CA LEU A 242 7.58 8.71 13.42
C LEU A 242 7.49 8.95 14.92
N ALA A 243 6.98 7.99 15.69
CA ALA A 243 6.87 8.08 17.14
C ALA A 243 8.25 8.13 17.82
N ALA A 244 9.20 7.32 17.36
CA ALA A 244 10.56 7.31 17.84
C ALA A 244 11.27 8.68 17.62
N LEU A 245 11.14 9.22 16.41
CA LEU A 245 11.67 10.56 16.08
C LEU A 245 11.04 11.66 16.94
N ALA A 246 9.73 11.61 17.15
CA ALA A 246 9.04 12.57 18.02
C ALA A 246 9.59 12.51 19.46
N ALA A 247 9.78 11.31 20.00
CA ALA A 247 10.35 11.11 21.33
C ALA A 247 11.81 11.57 21.42
N GLN A 248 12.66 11.20 20.47
CA GLN A 248 14.09 11.57 20.43
C GLN A 248 14.27 13.09 20.31
N ASN A 249 13.46 13.73 19.46
CA ASN A 249 13.49 15.18 19.26
C ASN A 249 12.73 15.97 20.35
N LYS A 250 12.21 15.27 21.38
CA LYS A 250 11.42 15.86 22.47
C LYS A 250 10.22 16.69 21.95
N LYS A 251 9.60 16.21 20.87
CA LYS A 251 8.41 16.82 20.27
C LYS A 251 7.16 16.19 20.83
N ASN A 252 6.34 16.93 21.53
CA ASN A 252 5.03 16.48 22.01
C ASN A 252 4.01 16.31 20.87
N ASP A 253 4.31 16.85 19.70
CA ASP A 253 3.46 16.80 18.52
C ASP A 253 4.22 16.18 17.33
N ALA A 254 3.85 14.98 16.97
CA ALA A 254 4.46 14.26 15.86
C ALA A 254 4.28 14.97 14.49
N ARG A 255 3.33 15.92 14.38
CA ARG A 255 3.16 16.77 13.18
C ARG A 255 4.34 17.71 12.95
N GLN A 256 5.21 17.92 13.94
CA GLN A 256 6.42 18.74 13.83
C GLN A 256 7.61 17.97 13.25
N ILE A 257 7.50 16.66 13.09
CA ILE A 257 8.57 15.85 12.52
C ILE A 257 8.58 16.01 11.00
N SER A 258 9.78 16.17 10.45
CA SER A 258 9.97 16.32 9.01
C SER A 258 9.54 15.05 8.26
N VAL A 259 8.74 15.22 7.22
CA VAL A 259 8.37 14.13 6.31
C VAL A 259 9.62 13.46 5.72
N ARG A 260 10.61 14.26 5.30
CA ARG A 260 11.85 13.76 4.70
C ARG A 260 12.73 13.00 5.68
N GLU A 261 12.71 13.37 6.96
CA GLU A 261 13.44 12.66 8.02
C GLU A 261 12.85 11.26 8.21
N VAL A 262 11.52 11.14 8.32
CA VAL A 262 10.83 9.85 8.39
C VAL A 262 11.14 8.98 7.17
N GLN A 263 11.01 9.55 5.98
CA GLN A 263 11.29 8.85 4.71
C GLN A 263 12.75 8.37 4.62
N SER A 264 13.70 9.19 5.08
CA SER A 264 15.12 8.83 5.06
C SER A 264 15.41 7.61 5.94
N ILE A 265 14.84 7.55 7.14
CA ILE A 265 14.99 6.40 8.04
C ILE A 265 14.31 5.15 7.46
N LEU A 266 13.11 5.31 6.89
CA LEU A 266 12.41 4.21 6.23
C LEU A 266 13.26 3.61 5.08
N LEU A 267 13.87 4.44 4.25
CA LEU A 267 14.77 3.99 3.19
C LEU A 267 16.02 3.28 3.76
N GLN A 268 16.63 3.80 4.82
CA GLN A 268 17.75 3.13 5.52
C GLN A 268 17.34 1.75 6.04
N GLN A 269 16.10 1.59 6.47
CA GLN A 269 15.49 0.32 6.89
C GLN A 269 14.98 -0.52 5.70
N LYS A 270 15.37 -0.19 4.46
CA LYS A 270 15.00 -0.90 3.23
C LYS A 270 13.50 -0.88 2.90
N ALA A 271 12.75 0.07 3.42
CA ALA A 271 11.35 0.28 3.05
C ALA A 271 11.24 0.96 1.68
N TYR A 272 10.06 0.78 1.06
CA TYR A 272 9.72 1.42 -0.20
C TYR A 272 8.89 2.68 0.06
N LEU A 273 9.23 3.79 -0.60
CA LEU A 273 8.41 5.00 -0.64
C LEU A 273 7.50 5.02 -1.87
N MET A 274 7.99 4.46 -2.97
CA MET A 274 7.30 4.37 -4.26
C MET A 274 7.05 2.90 -4.63
N PRO A 275 5.84 2.56 -5.11
CA PRO A 275 5.42 1.19 -5.33
C PRO A 275 5.87 0.63 -6.70
N TYR A 276 7.14 0.81 -7.08
CA TYR A 276 7.64 0.35 -8.37
C TYR A 276 7.83 -1.17 -8.37
N ALA A 277 7.13 -1.86 -9.27
CA ALA A 277 7.14 -3.32 -9.35
C ALA A 277 8.45 -3.89 -9.93
N ASP A 278 9.14 -3.11 -10.74
CA ASP A 278 10.38 -3.47 -11.45
C ASP A 278 11.64 -2.88 -10.79
N VAL A 279 11.52 -2.31 -9.60
CA VAL A 279 12.63 -1.74 -8.83
C VAL A 279 12.66 -2.38 -7.45
N ASN A 280 13.65 -3.20 -7.18
CA ASN A 280 13.84 -3.88 -5.90
C ASN A 280 15.18 -3.49 -5.26
N LEU A 281 15.43 -3.98 -4.05
CA LEU A 281 16.64 -3.65 -3.27
C LEU A 281 17.96 -3.99 -3.97
N SER A 282 17.96 -4.94 -4.91
CA SER A 282 19.14 -5.29 -5.71
C SER A 282 19.27 -4.46 -6.98
N THR A 283 18.28 -3.66 -7.32
CA THR A 283 18.31 -2.78 -8.50
C THR A 283 19.38 -1.70 -8.29
N PRO A 284 20.37 -1.57 -9.18
CA PRO A 284 21.33 -0.47 -9.11
C PRO A 284 20.62 0.89 -9.07
N GLY A 285 20.97 1.74 -8.10
CA GLY A 285 20.32 3.02 -7.91
C GLY A 285 18.98 2.98 -7.19
N PHE A 286 18.60 1.87 -6.53
CA PHE A 286 17.34 1.73 -5.78
C PHE A 286 17.01 2.97 -4.94
N TYR A 287 17.94 3.41 -4.09
CA TYR A 287 17.71 4.55 -3.20
C TYR A 287 17.48 5.86 -3.98
N SER A 288 18.25 6.10 -5.01
CA SER A 288 18.09 7.29 -5.87
C SER A 288 16.74 7.28 -6.59
N ILE A 289 16.34 6.13 -7.13
CA ILE A 289 15.04 5.97 -7.79
C ILE A 289 13.89 6.23 -6.80
N GLN A 290 13.94 5.69 -5.58
CA GLN A 290 12.93 5.91 -4.56
C GLN A 290 12.86 7.39 -4.13
N ARG A 291 13.98 8.04 -3.92
CA ARG A 291 14.08 9.46 -3.52
C ARG A 291 13.57 10.40 -4.60
N ILE A 292 14.00 10.19 -5.83
CA ILE A 292 13.58 10.99 -6.99
C ILE A 292 12.09 10.78 -7.29
N GLY A 293 11.62 9.54 -7.23
CA GLY A 293 10.20 9.22 -7.35
C GLY A 293 9.35 9.91 -6.27
N ALA A 294 9.81 9.90 -5.02
CA ALA A 294 9.17 10.61 -3.92
C ALA A 294 9.19 12.14 -4.05
N CYS A 295 10.01 12.70 -4.94
CA CYS A 295 9.93 14.11 -5.32
C CYS A 295 8.87 14.36 -6.42
N GLY A 296 8.35 13.29 -7.05
CA GLY A 296 7.37 13.37 -8.15
C GLY A 296 7.98 13.51 -9.54
N PHE A 297 9.25 13.20 -9.67
CA PHE A 297 9.96 13.14 -10.92
C PHE A 297 10.20 11.69 -11.34
N LEU A 298 10.28 11.43 -12.65
CA LEU A 298 10.34 10.08 -13.23
C LEU A 298 9.19 9.19 -12.73
N ARG A 299 7.98 9.70 -12.88
CA ARG A 299 6.75 9.01 -12.46
C ARG A 299 6.62 7.68 -13.17
N GLY A 300 6.26 6.66 -12.42
CA GLY A 300 5.97 5.33 -12.97
C GLY A 300 4.63 5.29 -13.69
N LYS A 301 4.45 4.26 -14.51
CA LYS A 301 3.19 3.96 -15.21
C LYS A 301 2.38 2.96 -14.39
N GLY A 302 1.25 3.42 -13.85
CA GLY A 302 0.32 2.57 -13.09
C GLY A 302 -0.44 1.61 -13.99
N GLN A 303 -0.59 0.37 -13.55
CA GLN A 303 -1.35 -0.70 -14.22
C GLN A 303 -2.21 -1.44 -13.20
N PRO A 304 -3.53 -1.25 -13.21
CA PRO A 304 -4.45 -2.09 -12.46
C PRO A 304 -4.37 -3.54 -12.94
N ASN A 305 -4.29 -4.49 -12.01
CA ASN A 305 -4.17 -5.92 -12.34
C ASN A 305 -4.91 -6.80 -11.30
N ALA A 306 -6.13 -6.45 -10.94
CA ALA A 306 -6.99 -7.16 -9.99
C ALA A 306 -6.34 -7.46 -8.63
N TRP A 307 -5.58 -8.55 -8.50
CA TRP A 307 -5.02 -9.02 -7.22
C TRP A 307 -3.71 -8.37 -6.80
N ALA A 308 -2.90 -7.91 -7.77
CA ALA A 308 -1.61 -7.26 -7.52
C ALA A 308 -1.40 -6.15 -8.53
N ASN A 309 -1.90 -4.97 -8.20
CA ASN A 309 -1.73 -3.79 -9.04
C ASN A 309 -0.25 -3.40 -9.12
N ARG A 310 0.14 -2.79 -10.24
CA ARG A 310 1.54 -2.50 -10.50
C ARG A 310 1.74 -1.04 -10.85
N THR A 311 2.95 -0.58 -10.62
CA THR A 311 3.48 0.67 -11.16
C THR A 311 4.88 0.37 -11.70
N TRP A 312 5.08 0.59 -12.98
CA TRP A 312 6.32 0.30 -13.68
C TRP A 312 7.15 1.56 -13.76
N PHE A 313 8.38 1.51 -13.28
CA PHE A 313 9.35 2.60 -13.41
C PHE A 313 10.08 2.55 -14.76
N GLU A 314 10.34 1.35 -15.26
CA GLU A 314 11.10 1.08 -16.48
C GLU A 314 12.53 1.66 -16.42
N PRO A 315 13.40 1.17 -15.51
CA PRO A 315 14.68 1.79 -15.18
C PRO A 315 15.62 1.95 -16.36
N ASP A 316 15.54 1.05 -17.34
CA ASP A 316 16.41 1.03 -18.52
C ASP A 316 15.81 1.73 -19.76
N SER A 317 14.59 2.27 -19.64
CA SER A 317 14.00 3.08 -20.71
C SER A 317 14.63 4.47 -20.77
N THR A 318 14.59 5.06 -21.97
CA THR A 318 15.06 6.42 -22.23
C THR A 318 13.87 7.39 -22.23
N MET A 319 14.16 8.70 -22.28
CA MET A 319 13.13 9.73 -22.38
C MET A 319 13.56 10.85 -23.31
N THR A 320 12.60 11.61 -23.79
CA THR A 320 12.88 12.80 -24.62
C THR A 320 13.22 14.01 -23.75
N VAL A 321 13.88 15.01 -24.35
CA VAL A 321 14.13 16.31 -23.70
C VAL A 321 12.80 16.93 -23.22
N TYR A 322 11.76 16.87 -24.03
CA TYR A 322 10.44 17.39 -23.68
C TYR A 322 9.87 16.69 -22.41
N GLN A 323 9.93 15.36 -22.35
CA GLN A 323 9.46 14.60 -21.18
C GLN A 323 10.24 14.95 -19.92
N PHE A 324 11.54 15.19 -20.02
CA PHE A 324 12.38 15.63 -18.92
C PHE A 324 11.96 17.01 -18.42
N LEU A 325 11.93 18.00 -19.32
CA LEU A 325 11.62 19.39 -18.95
C LEU A 325 10.19 19.54 -18.40
N SER A 326 9.23 18.81 -18.96
CA SER A 326 7.83 18.85 -18.50
C SER A 326 7.63 18.34 -17.07
N GLN A 327 8.50 17.47 -16.58
CA GLN A 327 8.44 16.94 -15.22
C GLN A 327 9.25 17.75 -14.20
N LEU A 328 10.14 18.62 -14.62
CA LEU A 328 11.00 19.41 -13.71
C LEU A 328 10.22 20.26 -12.68
N PRO A 329 9.05 20.84 -13.01
CA PRO A 329 8.25 21.57 -12.02
C PRO A 329 7.82 20.72 -10.81
N ALA A 330 7.81 19.37 -10.94
CA ALA A 330 7.53 18.49 -9.84
C ALA A 330 8.71 18.30 -8.87
N LEU A 331 9.94 18.49 -9.37
CA LEU A 331 11.18 18.23 -8.63
C LEU A 331 11.54 19.33 -7.61
N MET A 332 11.15 20.57 -7.89
CA MET A 332 11.56 21.74 -7.13
C MET A 332 10.53 22.89 -7.23
N PRO A 333 10.54 23.85 -6.30
CA PRO A 333 9.78 25.09 -6.45
C PRO A 333 10.18 25.83 -7.74
N VAL A 334 9.19 26.22 -8.53
CA VAL A 334 9.43 26.96 -9.78
C VAL A 334 9.22 28.46 -9.57
N ASN A 335 10.18 29.26 -10.01
CA ASN A 335 10.11 30.72 -10.03
C ASN A 335 10.23 31.24 -11.49
N ASN A 336 10.12 32.54 -11.68
CA ASN A 336 10.19 33.16 -13.01
C ASN A 336 11.52 32.88 -13.75
N GLN A 337 12.64 32.76 -13.02
CA GLN A 337 13.95 32.47 -13.62
C GLN A 337 13.98 31.03 -14.15
N ILE A 338 13.48 30.07 -13.36
CA ILE A 338 13.36 28.67 -13.75
C ILE A 338 12.40 28.55 -14.93
N SER A 339 11.25 29.21 -14.91
CA SER A 339 10.29 29.18 -16.04
C SER A 339 10.92 29.66 -17.34
N LYS A 340 11.63 30.78 -17.33
CA LYS A 340 12.34 31.31 -18.53
C LYS A 340 13.41 30.34 -19.02
N TRP A 341 14.16 29.73 -18.10
CA TRP A 341 15.17 28.74 -18.46
C TRP A 341 14.55 27.50 -19.08
N LEU A 342 13.44 26.98 -18.53
CA LEU A 342 12.70 25.83 -19.09
C LEU A 342 12.26 26.09 -20.53
N GLU A 343 11.75 27.28 -20.83
CA GLU A 343 11.35 27.66 -22.20
C GLU A 343 12.54 27.70 -23.16
N SER A 344 13.68 28.26 -22.74
CA SER A 344 14.87 28.33 -23.56
C SER A 344 15.58 26.99 -23.80
N ALA A 345 15.34 26.01 -22.90
CA ALA A 345 15.99 24.69 -22.94
C ALA A 345 15.27 23.67 -23.84
N LYS A 346 14.07 24.00 -24.34
CA LYS A 346 13.27 23.11 -25.20
C LYS A 346 14.04 22.71 -26.46
N SER A 347 14.06 21.41 -26.75
CA SER A 347 14.58 20.84 -27.97
C SER A 347 13.93 19.49 -28.26
N GLU A 348 14.00 19.04 -29.48
CA GLU A 348 13.49 17.74 -29.89
C GLU A 348 14.51 16.60 -29.63
N GLY A 349 14.06 15.36 -29.70
CA GLY A 349 14.89 14.18 -29.64
C GLY A 349 15.02 13.55 -28.22
N LEU A 350 15.79 12.47 -28.17
CA LEU A 350 16.10 11.77 -26.92
C LEU A 350 17.08 12.60 -26.08
N LEU A 351 16.91 12.54 -24.77
CA LEU A 351 17.82 13.16 -23.82
C LEU A 351 19.14 12.37 -23.78
N SER A 352 20.24 12.96 -24.22
CA SER A 352 21.57 12.35 -24.13
C SER A 352 22.15 12.52 -22.71
N VAL A 353 23.17 11.70 -22.40
CA VAL A 353 23.89 11.81 -21.10
C VAL A 353 24.52 13.20 -20.94
N GLY A 354 25.19 13.71 -21.96
CA GLY A 354 25.80 15.03 -21.91
C GLY A 354 24.78 16.15 -21.69
N ARG A 355 23.66 16.10 -22.41
CA ARG A 355 22.56 17.08 -22.25
C ARG A 355 21.90 17.00 -20.88
N ALA A 356 21.74 15.80 -20.35
CA ALA A 356 21.21 15.61 -19.00
C ALA A 356 22.13 16.24 -17.94
N VAL A 357 23.44 16.08 -18.07
CA VAL A 357 24.42 16.70 -17.17
C VAL A 357 24.35 18.23 -17.28
N GLU A 358 24.28 18.81 -18.47
CA GLU A 358 24.13 20.26 -18.66
C GLU A 358 22.85 20.80 -17.98
N PHE A 359 21.73 20.11 -18.16
CA PHE A 359 20.46 20.50 -17.51
C PHE A 359 20.54 20.41 -16.01
N ILE A 360 21.12 19.34 -15.47
CA ILE A 360 21.29 19.12 -14.03
C ILE A 360 22.19 20.19 -13.42
N GLU A 361 23.25 20.58 -14.09
CA GLU A 361 24.11 21.71 -13.72
C GLU A 361 23.32 23.04 -13.68
N GLY A 362 22.50 23.28 -14.71
CA GLY A 362 21.63 24.45 -14.78
C GLY A 362 20.67 24.49 -13.58
N ILE A 363 20.02 23.36 -13.29
CA ILE A 363 19.11 23.20 -12.14
C ILE A 363 19.85 23.50 -10.83
N LYS A 364 21.04 22.93 -10.64
CA LYS A 364 21.85 23.14 -9.44
C LYS A 364 22.18 24.61 -9.23
N LYS A 365 22.59 25.33 -10.27
CA LYS A 365 22.86 26.77 -10.20
C LYS A 365 21.61 27.58 -9.83
N LEU A 366 20.44 27.17 -10.31
CA LEU A 366 19.18 27.87 -10.05
C LEU A 366 18.60 27.59 -8.64
N THR A 367 18.95 26.47 -8.03
CA THR A 367 18.37 26.03 -6.75
C THR A 367 19.23 26.30 -5.52
N ARG A 368 20.56 26.47 -5.69
CA ARG A 368 21.49 26.72 -4.57
C ARG A 368 22.17 28.07 -4.72
N LYS A 369 21.90 28.98 -3.81
CA LYS A 369 22.46 30.36 -3.81
C LYS A 369 23.98 30.44 -3.66
N ASN A 370 24.71 29.41 -3.24
CA ASN A 370 26.17 29.43 -3.09
C ASN A 370 26.76 28.02 -3.05
N THR A 371 27.13 27.43 -4.19
CA THR A 371 28.04 26.27 -4.17
C THR A 371 29.07 26.41 -5.29
N ASN A 372 30.34 26.56 -4.91
CA ASN A 372 31.54 26.51 -5.77
C ASN A 372 31.84 25.10 -6.32
N ILE A 373 30.86 24.20 -6.41
CA ILE A 373 31.05 22.85 -6.94
C ILE A 373 30.61 22.86 -8.40
N ASN A 374 31.56 23.04 -9.33
CA ASN A 374 31.36 22.77 -10.74
C ASN A 374 31.28 21.26 -10.94
N SER A 375 30.10 20.72 -11.27
CA SER A 375 29.95 19.32 -11.72
C SER A 375 30.03 19.28 -13.25
N SER A 376 31.22 19.56 -13.81
CA SER A 376 31.46 19.48 -15.23
C SER A 376 31.28 18.04 -15.75
N ASN A 377 31.06 17.89 -17.06
CA ASN A 377 31.02 16.57 -17.73
C ASN A 377 32.23 15.68 -17.33
N ALA A 378 33.42 16.27 -17.18
CA ALA A 378 34.62 15.57 -16.72
C ALA A 378 34.49 15.00 -15.32
N GLN A 379 33.91 15.74 -14.38
CA GLN A 379 33.70 15.28 -12.98
C GLN A 379 32.61 14.23 -12.91
N VAL A 380 31.52 14.36 -13.67
CA VAL A 380 30.47 13.34 -13.77
C VAL A 380 31.06 12.06 -14.37
N SER A 381 31.88 12.16 -15.43
CA SER A 381 32.55 11.01 -16.04
C SER A 381 33.42 10.26 -15.03
N SER A 382 34.22 10.98 -14.24
CA SER A 382 35.08 10.36 -13.20
C SER A 382 34.29 9.72 -12.07
N SER A 383 33.11 10.23 -11.77
CA SER A 383 32.23 9.70 -10.70
C SER A 383 31.27 8.61 -11.20
N TRP A 384 31.14 8.40 -12.49
CA TRP A 384 30.15 7.52 -13.10
C TRP A 384 30.19 6.09 -12.56
N THR A 385 31.39 5.51 -12.54
CA THR A 385 31.61 4.16 -12.04
C THR A 385 31.45 4.05 -10.51
N THR A 386 31.82 5.10 -9.76
CA THR A 386 31.63 5.14 -8.30
C THR A 386 30.16 5.20 -7.90
N TRP A 387 29.28 5.69 -8.79
CA TRP A 387 27.83 5.66 -8.63
C TRP A 387 27.20 4.34 -9.07
N GLY A 388 28.00 3.34 -9.45
CA GLY A 388 27.53 2.04 -9.94
C GLY A 388 27.01 2.06 -11.36
N LEU A 389 27.41 3.06 -12.16
CA LEU A 389 27.04 3.22 -13.56
C LEU A 389 28.17 2.73 -14.49
N SER A 390 27.80 2.31 -15.70
CA SER A 390 28.71 1.82 -16.73
C SER A 390 28.55 2.59 -18.02
N ASN A 391 29.53 2.46 -18.91
CA ASN A 391 29.48 2.98 -20.31
C ASN A 391 29.15 4.47 -20.38
N TYR A 392 29.94 5.32 -19.70
CA TYR A 392 29.85 6.75 -19.90
C TYR A 392 30.10 7.13 -21.36
N ASN A 393 29.10 7.70 -21.99
CA ASN A 393 29.20 8.29 -23.33
C ASN A 393 28.20 9.44 -23.41
N PRO A 394 28.66 10.70 -23.57
CA PRO A 394 27.78 11.88 -23.55
C PRO A 394 26.78 11.93 -24.71
N GLU A 395 27.06 11.25 -25.83
CA GLU A 395 26.21 11.27 -27.02
C GLU A 395 25.06 10.27 -26.99
N ARG A 396 25.17 9.21 -26.17
CA ARG A 396 24.08 8.22 -26.06
C ARG A 396 22.90 8.72 -25.24
N ALA A 397 21.72 8.18 -25.53
CA ALA A 397 20.55 8.43 -24.70
C ALA A 397 20.77 7.96 -23.25
N ILE A 398 20.32 8.77 -22.27
CA ILE A 398 20.36 8.45 -20.85
C ILE A 398 19.16 7.59 -20.48
N THR A 399 19.37 6.62 -19.58
CA THR A 399 18.27 5.83 -19.01
C THR A 399 17.62 6.54 -17.82
N LYS A 400 16.37 6.19 -17.50
CA LYS A 400 15.68 6.75 -16.33
C LYS A 400 16.43 6.47 -15.02
N ARG A 401 17.04 5.28 -14.88
CA ARG A 401 17.88 4.92 -13.74
C ARG A 401 19.09 5.84 -13.60
N GLU A 402 19.84 6.02 -14.68
CA GLU A 402 21.00 6.91 -14.69
C GLU A 402 20.62 8.34 -14.36
N LEU A 403 19.52 8.81 -14.94
CA LEU A 403 18.99 10.14 -14.65
C LEU A 403 18.57 10.32 -13.20
N ALA A 404 17.92 9.31 -12.60
CA ALA A 404 17.57 9.33 -11.18
C ALA A 404 18.82 9.42 -10.29
N ILE A 405 19.86 8.67 -10.62
CA ILE A 405 21.13 8.69 -9.87
C ILE A 405 21.81 10.06 -10.01
N LEU A 406 21.90 10.62 -11.22
CA LEU A 406 22.47 11.94 -11.43
C LEU A 406 21.74 13.04 -10.64
N LEU A 407 20.42 13.07 -10.73
CA LEU A 407 19.60 14.04 -10.00
C LEU A 407 19.77 13.92 -8.48
N ASP A 408 19.80 12.70 -7.97
CA ASP A 408 19.96 12.44 -6.54
C ASP A 408 21.36 12.85 -6.05
N LYS A 409 22.43 12.51 -6.80
CA LYS A 409 23.82 12.79 -6.41
C LYS A 409 24.23 14.24 -6.60
N ILE A 410 23.73 14.92 -7.64
CA ILE A 410 24.18 16.25 -8.00
C ILE A 410 23.26 17.35 -7.43
N VAL A 411 21.95 17.18 -7.53
CA VAL A 411 20.96 18.18 -7.05
C VAL A 411 20.49 17.88 -5.65
N ASP A 412 20.31 16.61 -5.34
CA ASP A 412 19.72 16.12 -4.09
C ASP A 412 18.41 16.84 -3.71
N PRO A 413 17.40 16.80 -4.59
CA PRO A 413 16.15 17.54 -4.34
C PRO A 413 15.38 17.01 -3.14
N PHE A 414 15.55 15.74 -2.83
CA PHE A 414 14.90 15.07 -1.72
C PHE A 414 15.35 15.66 -0.36
N SER A 415 16.64 15.91 -0.15
CA SER A 415 17.15 16.52 1.08
C SER A 415 17.11 18.06 1.03
N THR A 416 17.17 18.65 -0.18
CA THR A 416 17.22 20.10 -0.35
C THR A 416 15.85 20.75 -0.09
N PHE A 417 14.75 20.11 -0.50
CA PHE A 417 13.41 20.69 -0.42
C PHE A 417 12.55 19.94 0.58
N SER A 418 12.25 20.62 1.70
CA SER A 418 11.28 20.13 2.67
C SER A 418 9.87 20.18 2.10
N VAL A 419 9.01 19.28 2.57
CA VAL A 419 7.59 19.24 2.21
C VAL A 419 6.72 19.25 3.46
N ASN A 420 5.56 19.89 3.39
CA ASN A 420 4.53 19.78 4.41
C ASN A 420 3.72 18.48 4.25
N HIS A 421 2.78 18.22 5.14
CA HIS A 421 1.95 17.02 5.10
C HIS A 421 1.01 16.94 3.88
N LEU A 422 0.77 18.04 3.18
CA LEU A 422 0.06 18.06 1.90
C LEU A 422 0.99 17.74 0.70
N GLY A 423 2.30 17.62 0.95
CA GLY A 423 3.29 17.37 -0.10
C GLY A 423 3.74 18.64 -0.84
N ASN A 424 3.27 19.81 -0.45
CA ASN A 424 3.74 21.07 -0.99
C ASN A 424 5.15 21.38 -0.45
N TYR A 425 6.02 21.89 -1.31
CA TYR A 425 7.30 22.38 -0.88
C TYR A 425 7.12 23.53 0.10
N THR A 426 7.86 23.49 1.20
CA THR A 426 7.95 24.61 2.15
C THR A 426 9.12 25.50 1.77
N SER A 427 8.96 26.80 1.97
CA SER A 427 10.10 27.70 1.82
C SER A 427 11.23 27.27 2.78
N PRO A 428 12.50 27.36 2.35
CA PRO A 428 13.63 27.06 3.21
C PRO A 428 13.64 27.94 4.45
#